data_6bd94d1c573342c3d2a001fc43494bdd
#
_entry.id   6bd94d1c573342c3d2a001fc43494bdd
#
_cell.length_a   1.000
_cell.length_b   1.000
_cell.length_c   1.000
_cell.angle_alpha   90.00
_cell.angle_beta   90.00
_cell.angle_gamma   90.00
#
_symmetry.space_group_name_H-M   'P 1'
#
loop_
_entity.id
_entity.type
_entity.pdbx_description
1 polymer ?
#
loop_
_entity_poly.entity_id
_entity_poly.type
_entity_poly.pdbx_seq_one_letter_code
_entity_poly.pdbx_strand_id
1 'polypeptide(L)'
;MKIKKILTFVFAAALMTSCGNEDGPGGDGGNGGGTEHTEYFGVNMSGAEFGNVYPGVDGTHYGYPTKKDLEYFKGKGLRMIRFPFRWERIQSEMNGPLITTELDKMKEFVQAAEDLNMKVLLDMHNFGRYCVYSNGVNSDDNQFVVIGNAQCTVENFCDVWKKLAAEFKDYKCIWGYDIMNEPYGMLRTTPWETIAQACINAIREVDTETMLVISGNEYSPASRWKEVSD
;
A
#
# COMPACT_ATOMS: atom_id res chain seq x y z
N MET A 1 -1.84 20.05 -18.74
CA MET A 1 -1.94 19.16 -17.57
C MET A 1 -1.10 17.92 -17.86
N LYS A 2 0.07 17.80 -17.24
CA LYS A 2 0.97 16.65 -17.51
C LYS A 2 0.50 15.48 -16.65
N ILE A 3 -0.03 14.46 -17.30
CA ILE A 3 -0.36 13.17 -16.65
C ILE A 3 0.95 12.57 -16.16
N LYS A 4 1.16 12.51 -14.85
CA LYS A 4 2.29 11.80 -14.26
C LYS A 4 1.98 10.31 -14.29
N LYS A 5 2.96 9.54 -14.72
CA LYS A 5 2.91 8.11 -15.02
C LYS A 5 2.32 7.28 -13.88
N ILE A 6 1.30 6.52 -14.17
CA ILE A 6 0.84 5.40 -13.34
C ILE A 6 1.80 4.24 -13.63
N LEU A 7 2.49 3.76 -12.61
CA LEU A 7 3.39 2.63 -12.74
C LEU A 7 2.77 1.43 -12.01
N THR A 8 2.54 0.38 -12.74
CA THR A 8 1.93 -0.85 -12.25
C THR A 8 3.03 -1.88 -11.94
N PHE A 9 3.09 -2.39 -10.72
CA PHE A 9 4.07 -3.40 -10.31
C PHE A 9 3.43 -4.78 -10.11
N VAL A 10 4.08 -5.79 -10.70
CA VAL A 10 3.85 -7.19 -10.39
C VAL A 10 4.91 -7.62 -9.38
N PHE A 11 4.53 -8.01 -8.17
CA PHE A 11 5.43 -8.71 -7.27
C PHE A 11 5.48 -10.20 -7.67
N ALA A 12 6.46 -10.55 -8.51
CA ALA A 12 6.85 -11.94 -8.70
C ALA A 12 7.88 -12.29 -7.63
N ALA A 13 7.59 -13.29 -6.82
CA ALA A 13 8.59 -13.91 -5.95
C ALA A 13 9.62 -14.62 -6.82
N ALA A 14 10.78 -14.00 -7.04
CA ALA A 14 11.89 -14.64 -7.72
C ALA A 14 12.68 -15.50 -6.73
N LEU A 15 12.66 -16.79 -6.94
CA LEU A 15 13.62 -17.74 -6.35
C LEU A 15 15.00 -17.44 -6.94
N MET A 16 15.92 -16.95 -6.11
CA MET A 16 17.32 -16.76 -6.48
C MET A 16 18.03 -18.11 -6.48
N THR A 17 18.34 -18.63 -7.65
CA THR A 17 19.43 -19.61 -7.80
C THR A 17 20.73 -18.86 -8.06
N SER A 18 21.67 -19.01 -7.14
CA SER A 18 23.04 -18.54 -7.24
C SER A 18 23.80 -19.33 -8.31
N CYS A 19 24.48 -18.62 -9.22
CA CYS A 19 25.64 -19.16 -9.94
C CYS A 19 26.62 -18.06 -10.31
N GLY A 20 27.81 -18.17 -9.73
CA GLY A 20 29.12 -18.13 -10.40
C GLY A 20 29.65 -16.79 -10.90
N ASN A 21 30.77 -16.40 -10.30
CA ASN A 21 31.74 -15.43 -10.81
C ASN A 21 32.26 -15.79 -12.20
N GLU A 22 32.42 -14.79 -13.06
CA GLU A 22 33.59 -14.72 -13.96
C GLU A 22 33.98 -13.27 -14.22
N ASP A 23 35.25 -12.98 -13.99
CA ASP A 23 35.93 -11.73 -14.25
C ASP A 23 36.22 -11.54 -15.76
N GLY A 24 36.08 -10.31 -16.26
CA GLY A 24 36.52 -9.92 -17.59
C GLY A 24 36.67 -8.40 -17.73
N PRO A 25 37.70 -7.90 -18.45
CA PRO A 25 38.34 -6.61 -18.18
C PRO A 25 37.82 -5.44 -19.00
N GLY A 26 37.87 -4.28 -18.37
CA GLY A 26 38.18 -2.94 -18.86
C GLY A 26 37.59 -2.43 -20.19
N GLY A 27 36.86 -1.30 -20.08
CA GLY A 27 36.47 -0.50 -21.25
C GLY A 27 36.00 0.91 -20.80
N ASP A 28 36.83 1.81 -21.11
CA ASP A 28 36.96 3.26 -21.04
C ASP A 28 35.65 4.08 -21.28
N GLY A 29 35.54 5.15 -20.50
CA GLY A 29 35.08 6.51 -20.74
C GLY A 29 33.86 6.77 -21.67
N GLY A 30 32.74 7.14 -21.04
CA GLY A 30 31.64 7.82 -21.69
C GLY A 30 30.89 8.70 -20.72
N ASN A 31 31.21 10.00 -20.68
CA ASN A 31 30.49 11.02 -19.92
C ASN A 31 29.12 11.23 -20.60
N GLY A 32 28.10 10.53 -20.11
CA GLY A 32 26.71 10.75 -20.48
C GLY A 32 25.94 11.10 -19.21
N GLY A 33 25.42 12.31 -19.14
CA GLY A 33 24.50 12.74 -18.06
C GLY A 33 23.27 11.87 -18.01
N GLY A 34 23.42 10.66 -17.45
CA GLY A 34 22.33 9.77 -17.13
C GLY A 34 21.62 10.31 -15.90
N THR A 35 20.32 10.53 -16.00
CA THR A 35 19.44 10.60 -14.85
C THR A 35 19.74 9.38 -13.97
N GLU A 36 20.26 9.61 -12.76
CA GLU A 36 20.44 8.53 -11.78
C GLU A 36 19.07 7.89 -11.56
N HIS A 37 18.84 6.77 -12.20
CA HIS A 37 17.71 5.91 -11.85
C HIS A 37 18.05 5.27 -10.51
N THR A 38 17.59 5.89 -9.43
CA THR A 38 17.69 5.29 -8.10
C THR A 38 16.78 4.07 -8.07
N GLU A 39 17.36 2.89 -8.23
CA GLU A 39 16.63 1.64 -8.06
C GLU A 39 16.35 1.41 -6.58
N TYR A 40 15.08 1.28 -6.24
CA TYR A 40 14.65 0.97 -4.88
C TYR A 40 14.37 -0.53 -4.76
N PHE A 41 15.25 -1.24 -4.08
CA PHE A 41 14.98 -2.61 -3.64
C PHE A 41 14.34 -2.55 -2.26
N GLY A 42 13.28 -3.34 -2.05
CA GLY A 42 12.49 -3.28 -0.85
C GLY A 42 11.92 -4.60 -0.40
N VAL A 43 11.22 -4.56 0.71
CA VAL A 43 10.53 -5.69 1.32
C VAL A 43 9.13 -5.27 1.76
N ASN A 44 8.18 -6.22 1.72
CA ASN A 44 6.90 -6.07 2.37
C ASN A 44 7.08 -6.36 3.87
N MET A 45 6.80 -5.37 4.72
CA MET A 45 6.89 -5.51 6.17
C MET A 45 5.51 -5.74 6.75
N SER A 46 5.11 -7.00 6.73
CA SER A 46 3.83 -7.46 7.25
C SER A 46 3.73 -7.35 8.77
N GLY A 47 2.52 -7.16 9.27
CA GLY A 47 2.24 -7.09 10.70
C GLY A 47 0.95 -6.33 11.00
N ALA A 48 0.82 -5.11 10.55
CA ALA A 48 -0.35 -4.26 10.80
C ALA A 48 -1.62 -4.70 10.03
N GLU A 49 -1.48 -5.54 9.00
CA GLU A 49 -2.60 -6.17 8.28
C GLU A 49 -3.01 -7.53 8.83
N PHE A 50 -2.18 -8.15 9.68
CA PHE A 50 -2.40 -9.52 10.17
C PHE A 50 -3.57 -9.63 11.14
N GLY A 51 -3.95 -10.89 11.39
CA GLY A 51 -5.03 -11.25 12.30
C GLY A 51 -6.43 -11.05 11.71
N ASN A 52 -7.36 -11.80 12.27
CA ASN A 52 -8.75 -11.88 11.79
C ASN A 52 -9.76 -11.33 12.80
N VAL A 53 -9.30 -10.53 13.74
CA VAL A 53 -10.14 -9.80 14.72
C VAL A 53 -10.15 -8.33 14.33
N TYR A 54 -11.32 -7.73 14.14
CA TYR A 54 -11.47 -6.36 13.68
C TYR A 54 -12.26 -5.51 14.67
N PRO A 55 -11.77 -4.29 14.95
CA PRO A 55 -10.50 -3.72 14.53
C PRO A 55 -9.28 -4.42 15.15
N GLY A 56 -9.46 -5.21 16.20
CA GLY A 56 -8.42 -5.90 16.95
C GLY A 56 -7.70 -5.01 17.96
N VAL A 57 -6.66 -5.57 18.57
CA VAL A 57 -5.80 -4.90 19.55
C VAL A 57 -4.35 -5.11 19.15
N ASP A 58 -3.62 -4.02 19.00
CA ASP A 58 -2.18 -4.04 18.73
C ASP A 58 -1.41 -4.78 19.84
N GLY A 59 -0.39 -5.53 19.45
CA GLY A 59 0.39 -6.40 20.33
C GLY A 59 -0.32 -7.72 20.72
N THR A 60 -1.60 -7.91 20.33
CA THR A 60 -2.38 -9.12 20.60
C THR A 60 -2.84 -9.79 19.32
N HIS A 61 -3.52 -9.05 18.44
CA HIS A 61 -4.12 -9.57 17.22
C HIS A 61 -3.31 -9.22 15.98
N TYR A 62 -2.53 -8.15 16.04
CA TYR A 62 -1.62 -7.66 15.01
C TYR A 62 -0.47 -6.89 15.68
N GLY A 63 0.47 -6.40 14.90
CA GLY A 63 1.55 -5.55 15.42
C GLY A 63 2.13 -4.67 14.34
N TYR A 64 2.56 -3.48 14.72
CA TYR A 64 3.29 -2.59 13.83
C TYR A 64 4.76 -2.98 13.77
N PRO A 65 5.41 -2.93 12.59
CA PRO A 65 6.85 -3.04 12.50
C PRO A 65 7.51 -1.85 13.19
N THR A 66 8.73 -2.06 13.66
CA THR A 66 9.45 -1.09 14.50
C THR A 66 10.61 -0.44 13.75
N LYS A 67 11.17 0.64 14.30
CA LYS A 67 12.41 1.25 13.81
C LYS A 67 13.57 0.24 13.74
N LYS A 68 13.64 -0.71 14.66
CA LYS A 68 14.67 -1.76 14.67
C LYS A 68 14.58 -2.68 13.46
N ASP A 69 13.36 -2.96 13.01
CA ASP A 69 13.13 -3.75 11.80
C ASP A 69 13.58 -2.97 10.56
N LEU A 70 13.29 -1.67 10.49
CA LEU A 70 13.80 -0.78 9.44
C LEU A 70 15.33 -0.75 9.41
N GLU A 71 15.99 -0.60 10.56
CA GLU A 71 17.45 -0.59 10.68
C GLU A 71 18.06 -1.91 10.18
N TYR A 72 17.42 -3.05 10.50
CA TYR A 72 17.84 -4.36 10.01
C TYR A 72 17.81 -4.44 8.48
N PHE A 73 16.69 -4.09 7.86
CA PHE A 73 16.56 -4.16 6.40
C PHE A 73 17.42 -3.11 5.67
N LYS A 74 17.55 -1.91 6.24
CA LYS A 74 18.50 -0.91 5.74
C LYS A 74 19.93 -1.46 5.76
N GLY A 75 20.33 -2.16 6.84
CA GLY A 75 21.64 -2.81 6.98
C GLY A 75 21.89 -3.91 5.92
N LYS A 76 20.82 -4.48 5.37
CA LYS A 76 20.87 -5.45 4.24
C LYS A 76 20.85 -4.77 2.85
N GLY A 77 20.91 -3.45 2.80
CA GLY A 77 20.93 -2.71 1.53
C GLY A 77 19.54 -2.35 0.99
N LEU A 78 18.44 -2.75 1.64
CA LEU A 78 17.10 -2.41 1.20
C LEU A 78 16.80 -0.93 1.50
N ARG A 79 16.07 -0.29 0.62
CA ARG A 79 15.79 1.15 0.68
C ARG A 79 14.31 1.49 0.59
N MET A 80 13.47 0.47 0.41
CA MET A 80 12.03 0.64 0.26
C MET A 80 11.27 -0.37 1.11
N ILE A 81 10.20 0.08 1.71
CA ILE A 81 9.27 -0.73 2.49
C ILE A 81 7.87 -0.60 1.89
N ARG A 82 7.23 -1.71 1.58
CA ARG A 82 5.79 -1.77 1.45
C ARG A 82 5.22 -2.01 2.84
N PHE A 83 4.34 -1.12 3.29
CA PHE A 83 3.78 -1.11 4.64
C PHE A 83 2.27 -1.38 4.57
N PRO A 84 1.86 -2.67 4.69
CA PRO A 84 0.46 -3.04 4.66
C PRO A 84 -0.23 -2.72 5.99
N PHE A 85 -1.48 -2.25 5.89
CA PHE A 85 -2.35 -1.97 7.02
C PHE A 85 -3.81 -2.31 6.67
N ARG A 86 -4.68 -2.39 7.69
CA ARG A 86 -6.12 -2.63 7.51
C ARG A 86 -6.92 -1.35 7.67
N TRP A 87 -7.91 -1.17 6.79
CA TRP A 87 -8.85 -0.05 6.85
C TRP A 87 -9.60 -0.01 8.19
N GLU A 88 -10.14 -1.15 8.65
CA GLU A 88 -10.91 -1.25 9.89
C GLU A 88 -10.14 -0.81 11.13
N ARG A 89 -8.80 -0.87 11.10
CA ARG A 89 -7.94 -0.44 12.21
C ARG A 89 -7.72 1.05 12.21
N ILE A 90 -7.52 1.62 11.05
CA ILE A 90 -7.28 3.06 10.92
C ILE A 90 -8.57 3.88 10.92
N GLN A 91 -9.69 3.30 10.51
CA GLN A 91 -11.01 3.94 10.51
C GLN A 91 -12.07 2.87 10.80
N SER A 92 -12.45 2.71 12.08
CA SER A 92 -13.41 1.69 12.53
C SER A 92 -14.87 2.02 12.20
N GLU A 93 -15.16 3.28 11.90
CA GLU A 93 -16.45 3.75 11.41
C GLU A 93 -16.24 4.44 10.07
N MET A 94 -16.84 3.91 9.02
CA MET A 94 -16.75 4.49 7.68
C MET A 94 -17.24 5.95 7.69
N ASN A 95 -16.50 6.84 7.02
CA ASN A 95 -16.64 8.31 7.07
C ASN A 95 -16.36 8.94 8.45
N GLY A 96 -16.07 8.16 9.48
CA GLY A 96 -15.65 8.65 10.79
C GLY A 96 -14.22 9.24 10.76
N PRO A 97 -13.73 9.74 11.89
CA PRO A 97 -12.34 10.17 12.01
C PRO A 97 -11.39 8.97 11.89
N LEU A 98 -10.14 9.24 11.51
CA LEU A 98 -9.07 8.26 11.68
C LEU A 98 -8.81 8.03 13.17
N ILE A 99 -8.54 6.78 13.54
CA ILE A 99 -8.25 6.41 14.93
C ILE A 99 -6.86 6.93 15.28
N THR A 100 -6.80 7.92 16.18
CA THR A 100 -5.58 8.66 16.53
C THR A 100 -4.44 7.72 16.95
N THR A 101 -4.73 6.73 17.81
CA THR A 101 -3.71 5.80 18.30
C THR A 101 -3.07 4.95 17.20
N GLU A 102 -3.85 4.58 16.19
CA GLU A 102 -3.35 3.81 15.04
C GLU A 102 -2.61 4.73 14.05
N LEU A 103 -3.15 5.92 13.81
CA LEU A 103 -2.51 6.92 12.97
C LEU A 103 -1.15 7.35 13.53
N ASP A 104 -1.04 7.54 14.84
CA ASP A 104 0.21 7.91 15.51
C ASP A 104 1.28 6.83 15.33
N LYS A 105 0.93 5.54 15.45
CA LYS A 105 1.85 4.42 15.18
C LYS A 105 2.32 4.38 13.73
N MET A 106 1.41 4.59 12.79
CA MET A 106 1.77 4.68 11.37
C MET A 106 2.71 5.86 11.12
N LYS A 107 2.45 7.02 11.72
CA LYS A 107 3.31 8.21 11.62
C LYS A 107 4.68 7.98 12.27
N GLU A 108 4.74 7.33 13.44
CA GLU A 108 6.01 6.97 14.09
C GLU A 108 6.87 6.07 13.19
N PHE A 109 6.27 5.06 12.58
CA PHE A 109 6.95 4.20 11.63
C PHE A 109 7.43 4.95 10.38
N VAL A 110 6.57 5.78 9.79
CA VAL A 110 6.92 6.59 8.61
C VAL A 110 8.03 7.59 8.95
N GLN A 111 7.97 8.25 10.10
CA GLN A 111 9.04 9.16 10.54
C GLN A 111 10.37 8.42 10.75
N ALA A 112 10.33 7.21 11.34
CA ALA A 112 11.53 6.40 11.48
C ALA A 112 12.12 5.99 10.11
N ALA A 113 11.29 5.71 9.12
CA ALA A 113 11.74 5.45 7.76
C ALA A 113 12.36 6.69 7.10
N GLU A 114 11.77 7.87 7.32
CA GLU A 114 12.32 9.14 6.84
C GLU A 114 13.69 9.44 7.43
N ASP A 115 13.85 9.31 8.76
CA ASP A 115 15.10 9.47 9.47
C ASP A 115 16.20 8.51 8.96
N LEU A 116 15.79 7.34 8.53
CA LEU A 116 16.67 6.33 7.95
C LEU A 116 16.89 6.50 6.44
N ASN A 117 16.31 7.52 5.81
CA ASN A 117 16.33 7.73 4.35
C ASN A 117 15.88 6.49 3.57
N MET A 118 14.80 5.86 4.03
CA MET A 118 14.11 4.76 3.37
C MET A 118 12.80 5.27 2.77
N LYS A 119 12.31 4.63 1.72
CA LYS A 119 11.03 4.95 1.09
C LYS A 119 9.93 4.03 1.60
N VAL A 120 8.71 4.57 1.68
CA VAL A 120 7.53 3.84 2.15
C VAL A 120 6.45 3.87 1.07
N LEU A 121 5.92 2.70 0.75
CA LEU A 121 4.68 2.49 -0.01
C LEU A 121 3.60 2.08 1.00
N LEU A 122 2.64 2.97 1.28
CA LEU A 122 1.49 2.64 2.13
C LEU A 122 0.53 1.75 1.34
N ASP A 123 0.16 0.60 1.91
CA ASP A 123 -0.71 -0.38 1.27
C ASP A 123 -1.95 -0.67 2.11
N MET A 124 -3.13 -0.35 1.57
CA MET A 124 -4.39 -0.80 2.17
C MET A 124 -4.68 -2.25 1.79
N HIS A 125 -4.48 -3.16 2.75
CA HIS A 125 -4.50 -4.62 2.52
C HIS A 125 -5.88 -5.24 2.74
N ASN A 126 -6.90 -4.74 2.02
CA ASN A 126 -8.31 -5.06 2.29
C ASN A 126 -9.03 -5.86 1.19
N PHE A 127 -8.37 -6.23 0.09
CA PHE A 127 -8.94 -7.09 -0.94
C PHE A 127 -10.26 -6.58 -1.56
N GLY A 128 -10.45 -5.27 -1.62
CA GLY A 128 -11.65 -4.63 -2.16
C GLY A 128 -12.87 -4.68 -1.23
N ARG A 129 -12.71 -4.86 0.08
CA ARG A 129 -13.80 -5.01 1.04
C ARG A 129 -13.51 -4.41 2.40
N TYR A 130 -14.56 -4.29 3.21
CA TYR A 130 -14.50 -3.81 4.59
C TYR A 130 -15.25 -4.78 5.50
N CYS A 131 -14.73 -5.02 6.69
CA CYS A 131 -15.40 -5.83 7.72
C CYS A 131 -16.43 -4.98 8.45
N VAL A 132 -17.71 -5.19 8.16
CA VAL A 132 -18.81 -4.43 8.76
C VAL A 132 -19.24 -4.97 10.12
N TYR A 133 -18.86 -6.20 10.43
CA TYR A 133 -19.10 -6.83 11.73
C TYR A 133 -17.98 -7.80 12.07
N SER A 134 -17.51 -7.73 13.31
CA SER A 134 -16.63 -8.72 13.93
C SER A 134 -17.02 -8.83 15.41
N ASN A 135 -17.16 -10.04 15.92
CA ASN A 135 -17.44 -10.25 17.37
C ASN A 135 -16.16 -10.08 18.24
N GLY A 136 -15.01 -9.82 17.63
CA GLY A 136 -13.73 -9.61 18.32
C GLY A 136 -13.09 -10.88 18.89
N VAL A 137 -13.64 -12.06 18.60
CA VAL A 137 -13.18 -13.35 19.15
C VAL A 137 -12.96 -14.39 18.08
N ASN A 138 -13.94 -14.61 17.20
CA ASN A 138 -13.91 -15.64 16.17
C ASN A 138 -13.92 -15.03 14.77
N SER A 139 -12.91 -15.37 13.97
CA SER A 139 -12.79 -14.91 12.59
C SER A 139 -13.93 -15.38 11.68
N ASP A 140 -14.54 -16.53 11.99
CA ASP A 140 -15.61 -17.11 11.18
C ASP A 140 -16.91 -16.29 11.27
N ASP A 141 -17.03 -15.46 12.30
CA ASP A 141 -18.18 -14.56 12.48
C ASP A 141 -17.98 -13.20 11.77
N ASN A 142 -16.83 -12.94 11.17
CA ASN A 142 -16.56 -11.70 10.46
C ASN A 142 -17.45 -11.58 9.21
N GLN A 143 -18.08 -10.43 9.06
CA GLN A 143 -18.89 -10.12 7.90
C GLN A 143 -18.21 -9.03 7.06
N PHE A 144 -17.81 -9.42 5.85
CA PHE A 144 -17.18 -8.51 4.90
C PHE A 144 -18.16 -8.11 3.81
N VAL A 145 -18.15 -6.84 3.45
CA VAL A 145 -18.86 -6.31 2.29
C VAL A 145 -17.88 -5.74 1.28
N VAL A 146 -18.19 -5.96 0.01
CA VAL A 146 -17.40 -5.44 -1.11
C VAL A 146 -17.67 -3.94 -1.27
N ILE A 147 -16.63 -3.16 -1.56
CA ILE A 147 -16.75 -1.73 -1.87
C ILE A 147 -17.68 -1.55 -3.09
N GLY A 148 -18.58 -0.58 -3.01
CA GLY A 148 -19.65 -0.36 -3.98
C GLY A 148 -20.99 -0.99 -3.57
N ASN A 149 -21.03 -1.74 -2.45
CA ASN A 149 -22.26 -2.18 -1.78
C ASN A 149 -22.89 -1.03 -0.99
N ALA A 150 -24.21 -1.10 -0.71
CA ALA A 150 -24.89 -0.08 0.08
C ALA A 150 -24.34 0.10 1.50
N GLN A 151 -23.73 -0.94 2.08
CA GLN A 151 -23.11 -0.90 3.41
C GLN A 151 -21.63 -0.43 3.38
N CYS A 152 -21.01 -0.39 2.21
CA CYS A 152 -19.63 0.10 2.02
C CYS A 152 -19.54 0.75 0.64
N THR A 153 -19.87 2.03 0.57
CA THR A 153 -19.96 2.74 -0.70
C THR A 153 -18.57 3.14 -1.23
N VAL A 154 -18.53 3.55 -2.49
CA VAL A 154 -17.30 4.10 -3.10
C VAL A 154 -16.84 5.34 -2.35
N GLU A 155 -17.77 6.18 -1.91
CA GLU A 155 -17.50 7.40 -1.16
C GLU A 155 -16.85 7.11 0.20
N ASN A 156 -17.23 6.00 0.87
CA ASN A 156 -16.58 5.57 2.12
C ASN A 156 -15.09 5.25 1.89
N PHE A 157 -14.78 4.56 0.80
CA PHE A 157 -13.41 4.25 0.41
C PHE A 157 -12.61 5.49 0.00
N CYS A 158 -13.24 6.41 -0.72
CA CYS A 158 -12.63 7.69 -1.09
C CYS A 158 -12.34 8.54 0.15
N ASP A 159 -13.23 8.55 1.13
CA ASP A 159 -13.09 9.32 2.38
C ASP A 159 -11.85 8.90 3.17
N VAL A 160 -11.66 7.60 3.41
CA VAL A 160 -10.49 7.13 4.18
C VAL A 160 -9.19 7.46 3.47
N TRP A 161 -9.11 7.28 2.13
CA TRP A 161 -7.90 7.60 1.39
C TRP A 161 -7.62 9.09 1.31
N LYS A 162 -8.65 9.93 1.18
CA LYS A 162 -8.49 11.38 1.22
C LYS A 162 -7.92 11.84 2.56
N LYS A 163 -8.41 11.26 3.68
CA LYS A 163 -7.88 11.54 5.01
C LYS A 163 -6.44 11.06 5.18
N LEU A 164 -6.13 9.83 4.77
CA LEU A 164 -4.76 9.29 4.84
C LEU A 164 -3.80 10.11 3.99
N ALA A 165 -4.16 10.44 2.76
CA ALA A 165 -3.33 11.27 1.89
C ALA A 165 -3.07 12.65 2.51
N ALA A 166 -4.06 13.29 3.13
CA ALA A 166 -3.88 14.55 3.84
C ALA A 166 -2.89 14.45 5.00
N GLU A 167 -2.84 13.30 5.70
CA GLU A 167 -1.93 13.06 6.84
C GLU A 167 -0.50 12.73 6.43
N PHE A 168 -0.30 12.11 5.26
CA PHE A 168 1.00 11.56 4.86
C PHE A 168 1.70 12.29 3.71
N LYS A 169 1.03 13.17 2.98
CA LYS A 169 1.59 13.86 1.79
C LYS A 169 2.87 14.67 2.03
N ASP A 170 3.06 15.16 3.25
CA ASP A 170 4.19 16.04 3.59
C ASP A 170 5.45 15.24 4.01
N TYR A 171 5.34 13.91 4.21
CA TYR A 171 6.49 13.05 4.49
C TYR A 171 7.25 12.76 3.19
N LYS A 172 8.52 13.16 3.13
CA LYS A 172 9.36 12.99 1.93
C LYS A 172 9.72 11.53 1.65
N CYS A 173 9.61 10.67 2.65
CA CYS A 173 9.84 9.23 2.52
C CYS A 173 8.67 8.50 1.88
N ILE A 174 7.45 9.06 1.87
CA ILE A 174 6.33 8.44 1.17
C ILE A 174 6.65 8.40 -0.33
N TRP A 175 6.80 7.18 -0.84
CA TRP A 175 7.04 6.93 -2.25
C TRP A 175 5.72 6.81 -3.01
N GLY A 176 4.70 6.24 -2.37
CA GLY A 176 3.40 6.06 -3.00
C GLY A 176 2.32 5.53 -2.06
N TYR A 177 1.11 5.49 -2.59
CA TYR A 177 -0.06 4.86 -2.01
C TYR A 177 -0.49 3.69 -2.91
N ASP A 178 -0.43 2.46 -2.40
CA ASP A 178 -1.05 1.27 -2.97
C ASP A 178 -2.49 1.23 -2.48
N ILE A 179 -3.40 1.74 -3.30
CA ILE A 179 -4.74 2.08 -2.83
C ILE A 179 -5.58 0.87 -2.43
N MET A 180 -5.23 -0.33 -2.92
CA MET A 180 -5.89 -1.58 -2.53
C MET A 180 -5.06 -2.79 -2.93
N ASN A 181 -4.69 -3.63 -1.98
CA ASN A 181 -4.12 -4.93 -2.26
C ASN A 181 -5.18 -5.89 -2.82
N GLU A 182 -4.88 -6.52 -3.94
CA GLU A 182 -5.61 -7.67 -4.51
C GLU A 182 -7.14 -7.56 -4.50
N PRO A 183 -7.76 -6.54 -5.10
CA PRO A 183 -9.22 -6.48 -5.19
C PRO A 183 -9.74 -7.69 -5.97
N TYR A 184 -10.80 -8.35 -5.47
CA TYR A 184 -11.43 -9.48 -6.15
C TYR A 184 -12.93 -9.58 -5.86
N GLY A 185 -13.66 -10.24 -6.77
CA GLY A 185 -15.08 -10.45 -6.61
C GLY A 185 -15.89 -9.16 -6.53
N MET A 186 -15.45 -8.12 -7.26
CA MET A 186 -16.10 -6.82 -7.25
C MET A 186 -17.47 -6.88 -7.92
N LEU A 187 -18.36 -5.96 -7.57
CA LEU A 187 -19.71 -5.90 -8.14
C LEU A 187 -19.63 -5.53 -9.63
N ARG A 188 -20.43 -6.20 -10.46
CA ARG A 188 -20.52 -5.86 -11.90
C ARG A 188 -21.09 -4.46 -12.14
N THR A 189 -21.93 -3.98 -11.21
CA THR A 189 -22.50 -2.61 -11.25
C THR A 189 -21.51 -1.54 -10.82
N THR A 190 -20.46 -1.93 -10.10
CA THR A 190 -19.43 -1.03 -9.58
C THR A 190 -18.08 -1.76 -9.71
N PRO A 191 -17.53 -1.86 -10.93
CA PRO A 191 -16.29 -2.55 -11.19
C PRO A 191 -15.10 -1.82 -10.55
N TRP A 192 -14.01 -2.54 -10.32
CA TRP A 192 -12.83 -2.03 -9.63
C TRP A 192 -12.26 -0.77 -10.28
N GLU A 193 -12.24 -0.69 -11.59
CA GLU A 193 -11.70 0.45 -12.34
C GLU A 193 -12.47 1.74 -12.00
N THR A 194 -13.78 1.66 -11.84
CA THR A 194 -14.62 2.80 -11.44
C THR A 194 -14.31 3.23 -10.01
N ILE A 195 -14.14 2.27 -9.09
CA ILE A 195 -13.79 2.54 -7.68
C ILE A 195 -12.40 3.16 -7.60
N ALA A 196 -11.43 2.58 -8.29
CA ALA A 196 -10.05 3.07 -8.32
C ALA A 196 -9.99 4.51 -8.86
N GLN A 197 -10.69 4.80 -9.96
CA GLN A 197 -10.71 6.16 -10.53
C GLN A 197 -11.34 7.17 -9.58
N ALA A 198 -12.42 6.82 -8.88
CA ALA A 198 -13.03 7.70 -7.88
C ALA A 198 -12.06 7.97 -6.73
N CYS A 199 -11.36 6.94 -6.24
CA CYS A 199 -10.36 7.07 -5.18
C CYS A 199 -9.17 7.94 -5.63
N ILE A 200 -8.65 7.75 -6.84
CA ILE A 200 -7.61 8.61 -7.43
C ILE A 200 -8.05 10.07 -7.39
N ASN A 201 -9.25 10.36 -7.86
CA ASN A 201 -9.79 11.73 -7.88
C ASN A 201 -9.86 12.33 -6.46
N ALA A 202 -10.34 11.54 -5.49
CA ALA A 202 -10.43 11.98 -4.09
C ALA A 202 -9.06 12.25 -3.46
N ILE A 203 -8.06 11.40 -3.71
CA ILE A 203 -6.68 11.63 -3.26
C ILE A 203 -6.14 12.91 -3.90
N ARG A 204 -6.35 13.12 -5.20
CA ARG A 204 -5.84 14.27 -5.95
C ARG A 204 -6.44 15.62 -5.52
N GLU A 205 -7.54 15.62 -4.78
CA GLU A 205 -8.05 16.83 -4.13
C GLU A 205 -7.12 17.36 -3.02
N VAL A 206 -6.30 16.50 -2.41
CA VAL A 206 -5.44 16.86 -1.28
C VAL A 206 -3.95 16.62 -1.53
N ASP A 207 -3.62 15.70 -2.42
CA ASP A 207 -2.25 15.31 -2.78
C ASP A 207 -2.13 15.09 -4.29
N THR A 208 -1.48 16.02 -4.98
CA THR A 208 -1.33 16.02 -6.44
C THR A 208 -0.04 15.36 -6.93
N GLU A 209 0.88 14.99 -6.01
CA GLU A 209 2.25 14.62 -6.37
C GLU A 209 2.60 13.16 -6.08
N THR A 210 2.11 12.60 -4.97
CA THR A 210 2.47 11.25 -4.54
C THR A 210 2.07 10.20 -5.58
N MET A 211 2.95 9.24 -5.82
CA MET A 211 2.70 8.11 -6.72
C MET A 211 1.48 7.30 -6.25
N LEU A 212 0.62 6.93 -7.18
CA LEU A 212 -0.48 6.00 -6.90
C LEU A 212 -0.17 4.66 -7.56
N VAL A 213 -0.29 3.59 -6.79
CA VAL A 213 -0.15 2.21 -7.24
C VAL A 213 -1.54 1.58 -7.25
N ILE A 214 -1.91 1.00 -8.38
CA ILE A 214 -3.23 0.42 -8.60
C ILE A 214 -3.05 -1.06 -8.92
N SER A 215 -3.59 -1.91 -8.07
CA SER A 215 -3.70 -3.34 -8.33
C SER A 215 -4.77 -3.61 -9.38
N GLY A 216 -4.56 -4.62 -10.23
CA GLY A 216 -5.59 -5.11 -11.14
C GLY A 216 -6.68 -5.89 -10.38
N ASN A 217 -7.85 -6.07 -11.02
CA ASN A 217 -8.94 -6.89 -10.47
C ASN A 217 -8.55 -8.38 -10.40
N GLU A 218 -9.34 -9.18 -9.68
CA GLU A 218 -9.16 -10.63 -9.53
C GLU A 218 -7.74 -11.04 -9.09
N TYR A 219 -7.31 -10.48 -7.94
CA TYR A 219 -5.99 -10.72 -7.33
C TYR A 219 -4.80 -10.24 -8.16
N SER A 220 -5.00 -9.27 -9.06
CA SER A 220 -3.95 -8.68 -9.91
C SER A 220 -3.14 -9.64 -10.79
N PRO A 221 -3.72 -10.72 -11.37
CA PRO A 221 -2.94 -11.56 -12.28
C PRO A 221 -2.62 -10.77 -13.56
N ALA A 222 -1.45 -10.99 -14.12
CA ALA A 222 -0.99 -10.27 -15.33
C ALA A 222 -1.97 -10.38 -16.52
N SER A 223 -2.75 -11.48 -16.59
CA SER A 223 -3.77 -11.68 -17.63
C SER A 223 -4.96 -10.72 -17.54
N ARG A 224 -5.20 -10.10 -16.39
CA ARG A 224 -6.33 -9.19 -16.15
C ARG A 224 -5.98 -7.71 -16.34
N TRP A 225 -4.73 -7.41 -16.57
CA TRP A 225 -4.23 -6.04 -16.77
C TRP A 225 -4.75 -5.35 -18.02
N LYS A 226 -5.26 -6.09 -18.99
CA LYS A 226 -5.87 -5.56 -20.21
C LYS A 226 -7.23 -4.88 -19.96
N GLU A 227 -7.80 -5.07 -18.78
CA GLU A 227 -9.09 -4.51 -18.36
C GLU A 227 -8.94 -3.14 -17.68
N VAL A 228 -7.70 -2.74 -17.35
CA VAL A 228 -7.36 -1.40 -16.84
C VAL A 228 -6.91 -0.57 -18.02
N SER A 229 -7.80 0.25 -18.56
CA SER A 229 -7.45 1.21 -19.61
C SER A 229 -6.89 2.49 -19.01
N ASP A 230 -5.78 2.96 -19.57
CA ASP A 230 -5.24 4.31 -19.35
C ASP A 230 -6.23 5.40 -19.81
#